data_2701aafd16be4489e1509c4c93ca688c
#
_entry.id   2701aafd16be4489e1509c4c93ca688c
#
_cell.length_a   1.000
_cell.length_b   1.000
_cell.length_c   1.000
_cell.angle_alpha   90.00
_cell.angle_beta   90.00
_cell.angle_gamma   90.00
#
_symmetry.space_group_name_H-M   'P 1'
#
loop_
_entity.id
_entity.type
_entity.pdbx_description
1 polymer ?
#
loop_
_entity_poly.entity_id
_entity_poly.type
_entity_poly.pdbx_seq_one_letter_code
_entity_poly.pdbx_strand_id
1 'polypeptide(L)' 'MKYKVRFIKDSERSDVSFVFEETELEAEDEAAARAAYEAVKLSAPEGALRIDLVRGEGYNWEKVAEDTL' A
#
# COMPACT_ATOMS: atom_id res chain seq x y z
N MET A 1 -4.38 -6.13 -14.79
CA MET A 1 -4.04 -5.11 -13.79
C MET A 1 -3.16 -5.67 -12.71
N LYS A 2 -2.28 -4.87 -12.19
CA LYS A 2 -1.40 -5.26 -11.09
C LYS A 2 -1.87 -4.59 -9.81
N TYR A 3 -1.55 -5.19 -8.69
CA TYR A 3 -1.85 -4.65 -7.37
C TYR A 3 -0.55 -4.50 -6.58
N LYS A 4 -0.47 -3.43 -5.80
CA LYS A 4 0.66 -3.18 -4.91
C LYS A 4 0.17 -2.70 -3.55
N VAL A 5 0.96 -2.99 -2.52
CA VAL A 5 0.78 -2.42 -1.20
C VAL A 5 1.91 -1.42 -0.98
N ARG A 6 1.57 -0.23 -0.52
CA ARG A 6 2.52 0.83 -0.19
C ARG A 6 2.42 1.16 1.28
N PHE A 7 3.56 1.15 1.96
CA PHE A 7 3.64 1.65 3.32
C PHE A 7 4.10 3.09 3.30
N ILE A 8 3.43 3.93 4.06
CA ILE A 8 3.61 5.38 4.04
C ILE A 8 3.96 5.87 5.42
N LYS A 9 4.91 6.77 5.50
CA LYS A 9 5.22 7.50 6.72
C LYS A 9 5.32 8.98 6.43
N ASP A 10 5.08 9.80 7.45
CA ASP A 10 5.20 11.23 7.34
C ASP A 10 6.63 11.68 7.61
N SER A 11 7.05 12.73 6.94
CA SER A 11 8.31 13.39 7.24
C SER A 11 8.19 14.16 8.55
N GLU A 12 9.22 14.10 9.39
CA GLU A 12 9.26 14.87 10.65
C GLU A 12 9.28 16.37 10.43
N ARG A 13 9.61 16.81 9.22
CA ARG A 13 9.82 18.23 8.90
C ARG A 13 8.73 18.91 8.12
N SER A 14 7.74 18.16 7.67
CA SER A 14 6.74 18.72 6.77
C SER A 14 5.48 17.88 6.78
N ASP A 15 4.43 18.43 6.19
CA ASP A 15 3.17 17.73 5.98
C ASP A 15 3.22 16.75 4.80
N VAL A 16 4.41 16.39 4.36
CA VAL A 16 4.59 15.52 3.21
C VAL A 16 4.68 14.07 3.66
N SER A 17 3.74 13.27 3.18
CA SER A 17 3.77 11.81 3.31
C SER A 17 4.58 11.22 2.17
N PHE A 18 5.30 10.14 2.41
CA PHE A 18 6.01 9.47 1.35
C PHE A 18 5.96 7.95 1.48
N VAL A 19 6.00 7.30 0.34
CA VAL A 19 6.10 5.84 0.24
C VAL A 19 7.53 5.44 0.56
N PHE A 20 7.72 4.60 1.59
CA PHE A 20 9.05 4.12 1.92
C PHE A 20 9.23 2.62 1.66
N GLU A 21 8.15 1.91 1.45
CA GLU A 21 8.20 0.51 1.06
C GLU A 21 7.01 0.17 0.18
N GLU A 22 7.25 -0.58 -0.89
CA GLU A 22 6.23 -0.98 -1.85
C GLU A 22 6.41 -2.45 -2.18
N THR A 23 5.32 -3.22 -2.12
CA THR A 23 5.32 -4.65 -2.39
C THR A 23 4.28 -4.98 -3.46
N GLU A 24 4.71 -5.63 -4.53
CA GLU A 24 3.80 -6.09 -5.56
C GLU A 24 3.05 -7.34 -5.08
N LEU A 25 1.75 -7.38 -5.32
CA LEU A 25 0.90 -8.51 -4.95
C LEU A 25 0.57 -9.35 -6.18
N GLU A 26 0.58 -10.67 -6.01
CA GLU A 26 0.07 -11.60 -7.00
C GLU A 26 -1.42 -11.83 -6.71
N ALA A 27 -2.27 -11.17 -7.48
CA ALA A 27 -3.71 -11.28 -7.31
C ALA A 27 -4.40 -11.20 -8.67
N GLU A 28 -5.40 -12.04 -8.88
CA GLU A 28 -6.15 -12.09 -10.13
C GLU A 28 -7.29 -11.07 -10.17
N ASP A 29 -7.78 -10.69 -8.99
CA ASP A 29 -8.90 -9.76 -8.87
C ASP A 29 -8.78 -8.95 -7.57
N GLU A 30 -9.70 -7.99 -7.40
CA GLU A 30 -9.70 -7.12 -6.25
C GLU A 30 -9.94 -7.88 -4.93
N ALA A 31 -10.77 -8.92 -4.94
CA ALA A 31 -11.04 -9.70 -3.72
C ALA A 31 -9.76 -10.39 -3.23
N ALA A 32 -9.00 -11.02 -4.14
CA ALA A 32 -7.74 -11.65 -3.81
C ALA A 32 -6.71 -10.61 -3.35
N ALA A 33 -6.68 -9.43 -3.99
CA ALA A 33 -5.79 -8.35 -3.61
C ALA A 33 -6.10 -7.82 -2.21
N ARG A 34 -7.39 -7.68 -1.86
CA ARG A 34 -7.79 -7.23 -0.53
C ARG A 34 -7.42 -8.24 0.55
N ALA A 35 -7.54 -9.53 0.27
CA ALA A 35 -7.13 -10.57 1.21
C ALA A 35 -5.61 -10.52 1.45
N ALA A 36 -4.83 -10.37 0.39
CA ALA A 36 -3.37 -10.23 0.49
C ALA A 36 -2.98 -8.95 1.23
N TYR A 37 -3.67 -7.85 0.97
CA TYR A 37 -3.49 -6.57 1.64
C TYR A 37 -3.68 -6.70 3.16
N GLU A 38 -4.73 -7.38 3.61
CA GLU A 38 -4.97 -7.60 5.05
C GLU A 38 -3.84 -8.42 5.68
N ALA A 39 -3.32 -9.41 4.97
CA ALA A 39 -2.19 -10.21 5.45
C ALA A 39 -0.90 -9.36 5.55
N VAL A 40 -0.63 -8.54 4.54
CA VAL A 40 0.55 -7.65 4.53
C VAL A 40 0.46 -6.61 5.63
N LYS A 41 -0.74 -6.10 5.90
CA LYS A 41 -0.98 -5.12 6.96
C LYS A 41 -0.52 -5.64 8.34
N LEU A 42 -0.67 -6.93 8.61
CA LEU A 42 -0.23 -7.54 9.85
C LEU A 42 1.30 -7.59 10.01
N SER A 43 2.01 -7.43 8.90
CA SER A 43 3.48 -7.45 8.86
C SER A 43 4.07 -6.06 8.60
N ALA A 44 3.36 -5.01 8.99
CA ALA A 44 3.79 -3.64 8.75
C ALA A 44 5.18 -3.37 9.35
N PRO A 45 6.09 -2.73 8.59
CA PRO A 45 7.40 -2.37 9.10
C PRO A 45 7.30 -1.29 10.16
N GLU A 46 8.31 -1.23 11.03
CA GLU A 46 8.39 -0.21 12.04
C GLU A 46 8.47 1.18 11.41
N GLY A 47 7.70 2.11 11.93
CA GLY A 47 7.66 3.49 11.42
C GLY A 47 6.59 3.74 10.39
N ALA A 48 5.90 2.72 9.90
CA ALA A 48 4.78 2.90 8.98
C ALA A 48 3.58 3.48 9.72
N LEU A 49 2.98 4.52 9.16
CA LEU A 49 1.81 5.19 9.72
C LEU A 49 0.52 4.84 8.97
N ARG A 50 0.66 4.49 7.71
CA ARG A 50 -0.47 4.19 6.84
C ARG A 50 -0.09 3.11 5.84
N ILE A 51 -1.08 2.37 5.38
CA ILE A 51 -0.94 1.39 4.33
C ILE A 51 -1.97 1.67 3.24
N ASP A 52 -1.56 1.62 1.99
CA ASP A 52 -2.43 1.80 0.83
C ASP A 52 -2.39 0.56 -0.05
N LEU A 53 -3.55 0.15 -0.55
CA LEU A 53 -3.66 -0.82 -1.64
C LEU A 53 -3.91 -0.05 -2.92
N VAL A 54 -3.07 -0.24 -3.92
CA VAL A 54 -3.19 0.42 -5.22
C VAL A 54 -3.24 -0.60 -6.33
N ARG A 55 -3.91 -0.24 -7.42
CA ARG A 55 -3.95 -1.06 -8.63
C ARG A 55 -3.61 -0.23 -9.86
N GLY A 56 -3.05 -0.85 -10.87
CA GLY A 56 -2.73 -0.15 -12.10
C GLY A 56 -1.75 -0.87 -13.00
N GLU A 57 -1.22 -0.12 -13.95
CA GLU A 57 -0.19 -0.54 -14.88
C GLU A 57 0.74 0.62 -15.20
N GLY A 58 2.03 0.32 -15.34
CA GLY A 58 3.01 1.33 -15.69
C GLY A 58 3.05 2.47 -14.70
N TYR A 59 2.66 3.64 -15.13
CA TYR A 59 2.64 4.84 -14.28
C TYR A 59 1.25 5.23 -13.80
N ASN A 60 0.22 4.48 -14.19
CA ASN A 60 -1.16 4.79 -13.87
C ASN A 60 -1.66 3.89 -12.72
N TRP A 61 -1.57 4.42 -11.51
CA TRP A 61 -1.98 3.70 -10.31
C TRP A 61 -3.07 4.47 -9.58
N GLU A 62 -4.08 3.74 -9.11
CA GLU A 62 -5.14 4.34 -8.29
C GLU A 62 -5.27 3.62 -6.95
N LYS A 63 -5.67 4.37 -5.94
CA LYS A 63 -5.88 3.83 -4.60
C LYS A 63 -7.19 3.05 -4.56
N VAL A 64 -7.13 1.83 -4.05
CA VAL A 64 -8.29 0.95 -3.86
C VAL A 64 -8.72 0.94 -2.40
N ALA A 65 -7.78 0.96 -1.49
CA ALA A 65 -8.04 0.94 -0.05
C ALA A 65 -6.91 1.65 0.71
N GLU A 66 -7.24 2.11 1.90
CA GLU A 66 -6.30 2.82 2.78
C GLU A 66 -6.67 2.52 4.23
N ASP A 67 -5.67 2.28 5.05
CA ASP A 67 -5.85 2.09 6.48
C ASP A 67 -4.74 2.79 7.26
N THR A 68 -5.11 3.36 8.40
CA THR A 68 -4.15 3.89 9.36
C THR A 68 -3.63 2.74 10.22
N LEU A 69 -2.33 2.70 10.42
CA LEU A 69 -1.67 1.67 11.21
C LEU A 69 -1.56 2.06 12.68
#